data_8f8e4b66002f8faec4b2e8ef61f8e788
#
_entry.id   8f8e4b66002f8faec4b2e8ef61f8e788
#
_cell.length_a   1.000
_cell.length_b   1.000
_cell.length_c   1.000
_cell.angle_alpha   90.00
_cell.angle_beta   90.00
_cell.angle_gamma   90.00
#
_symmetry.space_group_name_H-M   'P 1'
#
loop_
_entity.id
_entity.type
_entity.pdbx_description
1 polymer ?
#
loop_
_entity_poly.entity_id
_entity_poly.type
_entity_poly.pdbx_seq_one_letter_code
_entity_poly.pdbx_strand_id
1 'polypeptide(L)'
;YRALSGIAAVSSPEKFAYQLSSGMYSEPVGLYYGEKYFGEEAKKDITEIVKQIVATYQKRIATNDILEQATKDKAILKLSKMGLKLAYPDRVEDIYNKLVFDESKSLFDIVSSLRKIRMEENFAKLNKEVDRTHWAMPGHMVNACYDPFVNDITFPAAILQPPFYSIHQTRSENLGGIGAVIGHE
;
A
#
# COMPACT_ATOMS: atom_id res chain seq x y z
N TYR A 1 -18.49 -20.48 -14.59
CA TYR A 1 -17.93 -19.39 -13.77
C TYR A 1 -19.01 -18.39 -13.37
N ARG A 2 -19.77 -17.77 -14.33
CA ARG A 2 -20.83 -16.78 -14.03
C ARG A 2 -21.88 -17.31 -13.05
N ALA A 3 -22.39 -18.51 -13.26
CA ALA A 3 -23.39 -19.12 -12.40
C ALA A 3 -22.87 -19.36 -10.97
N LEU A 4 -21.59 -19.74 -10.84
CA LEU A 4 -20.95 -19.97 -9.54
C LEU A 4 -20.61 -18.67 -8.81
N SER A 5 -20.35 -17.58 -9.54
CA SER A 5 -19.93 -16.29 -8.98
C SER A 5 -21.07 -15.28 -8.85
N GLY A 6 -22.30 -15.64 -9.24
CA GLY A 6 -23.45 -14.74 -9.19
C GLY A 6 -23.35 -13.53 -10.13
N ILE A 7 -22.49 -13.58 -11.15
CA ILE A 7 -22.22 -12.47 -12.06
C ILE A 7 -23.29 -12.44 -13.16
N ALA A 8 -24.08 -11.38 -13.23
CA ALA A 8 -25.14 -11.21 -14.23
C ALA A 8 -24.61 -10.99 -15.65
N ALA A 9 -23.48 -10.25 -15.80
CA ALA A 9 -22.85 -9.97 -17.08
C ALA A 9 -21.33 -10.06 -16.99
N VAL A 10 -20.65 -10.36 -18.11
CA VAL A 10 -19.17 -10.28 -18.20
C VAL A 10 -18.76 -8.82 -18.29
N SER A 11 -17.56 -8.50 -17.80
CA SER A 11 -16.92 -7.20 -18.00
C SER A 11 -16.74 -6.91 -19.51
N SER A 12 -16.76 -5.63 -19.89
CA SER A 12 -16.34 -5.26 -21.24
C SER A 12 -14.88 -5.67 -21.48
N PRO A 13 -14.47 -5.84 -22.75
CA PRO A 13 -13.07 -6.16 -23.08
C PRO A 13 -12.06 -5.17 -22.47
N GLU A 14 -12.38 -3.88 -22.47
CA GLU A 14 -11.53 -2.82 -21.91
C GLU A 14 -11.39 -2.96 -20.40
N LYS A 15 -12.50 -3.20 -19.70
CA LYS A 15 -12.49 -3.42 -18.25
C LYS A 15 -11.72 -4.68 -17.88
N PHE A 16 -11.90 -5.74 -18.66
CA PHE A 16 -11.14 -6.98 -18.46
C PHE A 16 -9.64 -6.77 -18.68
N ALA A 17 -9.25 -6.10 -19.77
CA ALA A 17 -7.87 -5.77 -20.06
C ALA A 17 -7.23 -4.92 -18.95
N TYR A 18 -7.95 -3.88 -18.48
CA TYR A 18 -7.51 -3.07 -17.35
C TYR A 18 -7.30 -3.92 -16.08
N GLN A 19 -8.27 -4.74 -15.72
CA GLN A 19 -8.17 -5.60 -14.52
C GLN A 19 -7.01 -6.58 -14.61
N LEU A 20 -6.79 -7.18 -15.77
CA LEU A 20 -5.69 -8.10 -15.99
C LEU A 20 -4.34 -7.37 -15.92
N SER A 21 -4.20 -6.26 -16.62
CA SER A 21 -2.96 -5.47 -16.65
C SER A 21 -2.62 -4.88 -15.28
N SER A 22 -3.60 -4.26 -14.61
CA SER A 22 -3.41 -3.71 -13.26
C SER A 22 -3.13 -4.78 -12.20
N GLY A 23 -3.61 -6.01 -12.39
CA GLY A 23 -3.27 -7.15 -11.53
C GLY A 23 -1.85 -7.70 -11.78
N MET A 24 -1.43 -7.75 -13.06
CA MET A 24 -0.08 -8.23 -13.43
C MET A 24 1.02 -7.19 -13.19
N TYR A 25 0.72 -5.91 -13.37
CA TYR A 25 1.66 -4.79 -13.24
C TYR A 25 1.18 -3.81 -12.16
N SER A 26 0.74 -4.34 -11.01
CA SER A 26 0.07 -3.56 -9.97
C SER A 26 0.93 -2.43 -9.41
N GLU A 27 2.22 -2.67 -9.20
CA GLU A 27 3.12 -1.65 -8.63
C GLU A 27 3.48 -0.55 -9.65
N PRO A 28 3.87 -0.83 -10.91
CA PRO A 28 4.04 0.20 -11.93
C PRO A 28 2.77 1.05 -12.15
N VAL A 29 1.60 0.42 -12.20
CA VAL A 29 0.32 1.13 -12.31
C VAL A 29 0.07 2.00 -11.07
N GLY A 30 0.39 1.49 -9.89
CA GLY A 30 0.26 2.22 -8.62
C GLY A 30 1.21 3.41 -8.52
N LEU A 31 2.45 3.25 -8.97
CA LEU A 31 3.44 4.33 -9.04
C LEU A 31 2.98 5.43 -9.99
N TYR A 32 2.60 5.07 -11.22
CA TYR A 32 2.05 6.02 -12.19
C TYR A 32 0.83 6.77 -11.67
N TYR A 33 -0.10 6.05 -11.01
CA TYR A 33 -1.27 6.66 -10.37
C TYR A 33 -0.85 7.67 -9.30
N GLY A 34 0.07 7.30 -8.42
CA GLY A 34 0.53 8.13 -7.32
C GLY A 34 1.23 9.40 -7.80
N GLU A 35 2.15 9.28 -8.76
CA GLU A 35 2.86 10.42 -9.33
C GLU A 35 1.91 11.39 -10.06
N LYS A 36 0.96 10.85 -10.83
CA LYS A 36 0.05 11.65 -11.66
C LYS A 36 -1.06 12.34 -10.87
N TYR A 37 -1.66 11.65 -9.89
CA TYR A 37 -2.88 12.11 -9.23
C TYR A 37 -2.69 12.55 -7.78
N PHE A 38 -1.58 12.22 -7.15
CA PHE A 38 -1.27 12.61 -5.78
C PHE A 38 -0.08 13.58 -5.71
N GLY A 39 1.07 13.17 -6.21
CA GLY A 39 2.26 13.99 -6.35
C GLY A 39 3.11 14.09 -5.07
N GLU A 40 4.32 14.65 -5.24
CA GLU A 40 5.35 14.72 -4.20
C GLU A 40 4.98 15.68 -3.05
N GLU A 41 4.31 16.78 -3.34
CA GLU A 41 3.94 17.77 -2.31
C GLU A 41 2.95 17.16 -1.31
N ALA A 42 1.91 16.50 -1.82
CA ALA A 42 0.93 15.79 -0.99
C ALA A 42 1.56 14.60 -0.23
N LYS A 43 2.54 13.90 -0.84
CA LYS A 43 3.29 12.83 -0.18
C LYS A 43 4.10 13.35 1.01
N LYS A 44 4.70 14.51 0.89
CA LYS A 44 5.41 15.18 2.00
C LYS A 44 4.44 15.60 3.10
N ASP A 45 3.33 16.24 2.76
CA ASP A 45 2.35 16.72 3.74
C ASP A 45 1.73 15.56 4.53
N ILE A 46 1.28 14.49 3.85
CA ILE A 46 0.74 13.31 4.56
C ILE A 46 1.79 12.64 5.45
N THR A 47 3.05 12.65 5.05
CA THR A 47 4.14 12.12 5.87
C THR A 47 4.27 12.90 7.18
N GLU A 48 4.16 14.21 7.15
CA GLU A 48 4.18 15.03 8.36
C GLU A 48 2.94 14.81 9.24
N ILE A 49 1.76 14.60 8.64
CA ILE A 49 0.55 14.23 9.39
C ILE A 49 0.77 12.92 10.17
N VAL A 50 1.25 11.88 9.50
CA VAL A 50 1.50 10.58 10.12
C VAL A 50 2.52 10.69 11.25
N LYS A 51 3.65 11.39 11.03
CA LYS A 51 4.67 11.61 12.06
C LYS A 51 4.11 12.33 13.29
N GLN A 52 3.23 13.32 13.10
CA GLN A 52 2.60 14.03 14.21
C GLN A 52 1.64 13.13 15.01
N ILE A 53 0.89 12.25 14.31
CA ILE A 53 0.02 11.27 14.96
C ILE A 53 0.87 10.29 15.78
N VAL A 54 1.94 9.73 15.21
CA VAL A 54 2.86 8.82 15.92
C VAL A 54 3.47 9.50 17.15
N ALA A 55 3.96 10.73 17.02
CA ALA A 55 4.51 11.47 18.15
C ALA A 55 3.45 11.74 19.26
N THR A 56 2.21 11.95 18.87
CA THR A 56 1.10 12.11 19.80
C THR A 56 0.80 10.82 20.56
N TYR A 57 0.79 9.68 19.87
CA TYR A 57 0.66 8.37 20.51
C TYR A 57 1.80 8.10 21.49
N GLN A 58 3.05 8.37 21.11
CA GLN A 58 4.19 8.20 22.02
C GLN A 58 4.06 9.03 23.29
N LYS A 59 3.63 10.32 23.19
CA LYS A 59 3.38 11.17 24.35
C LYS A 59 2.26 10.61 25.24
N ARG A 60 1.14 10.20 24.66
CA ARG A 60 0.01 9.64 25.40
C ARG A 60 0.36 8.32 26.10
N ILE A 61 1.14 7.46 25.47
CA ILE A 61 1.64 6.23 26.08
C ILE A 61 2.57 6.56 27.26
N ALA A 62 3.49 7.48 27.10
CA ALA A 62 4.41 7.89 28.16
C ALA A 62 3.71 8.37 29.43
N THR A 63 2.59 9.08 29.28
CA THR A 63 1.78 9.64 30.40
C THR A 63 0.58 8.77 30.78
N ASN A 64 0.47 7.56 30.24
CA ASN A 64 -0.66 6.67 30.56
C ASN A 64 -0.53 6.12 31.99
N ASP A 65 -1.61 6.19 32.79
CA ASP A 65 -1.59 5.80 34.21
C ASP A 65 -1.87 4.30 34.44
N ILE A 66 -2.34 3.60 33.40
CA ILE A 66 -2.74 2.18 33.49
C ILE A 66 -1.57 1.25 33.19
N LEU A 67 -0.70 1.65 32.23
CA LEU A 67 0.40 0.80 31.76
C LEU A 67 1.62 0.89 32.67
N GLU A 68 2.24 -0.25 32.95
CA GLU A 68 3.54 -0.32 33.62
C GLU A 68 4.65 0.29 32.74
N GLN A 69 5.70 0.82 33.39
CA GLN A 69 6.78 1.50 32.68
C GLN A 69 7.44 0.63 31.60
N ALA A 70 7.72 -0.63 31.87
CA ALA A 70 8.30 -1.56 30.91
C ALA A 70 7.43 -1.75 29.66
N THR A 71 6.09 -1.72 29.81
CA THR A 71 5.14 -1.81 28.69
C THR A 71 5.13 -0.52 27.89
N LYS A 72 5.15 0.65 28.55
CA LYS A 72 5.26 1.97 27.88
C LYS A 72 6.53 2.03 27.03
N ASP A 73 7.67 1.65 27.57
CA ASP A 73 8.94 1.70 26.88
C ASP A 73 8.95 0.83 25.62
N LYS A 74 8.40 -0.39 25.70
CA LYS A 74 8.25 -1.28 24.55
C LYS A 74 7.30 -0.75 23.50
N ALA A 75 6.17 -0.17 23.89
CA ALA A 75 5.19 0.41 22.97
C ALA A 75 5.75 1.64 22.24
N ILE A 76 6.46 2.50 22.94
CA ILE A 76 7.14 3.67 22.36
C ILE A 76 8.26 3.20 21.40
N LEU A 77 9.04 2.20 21.77
CA LEU A 77 10.06 1.62 20.91
C LEU A 77 9.44 1.01 19.63
N LYS A 78 8.30 0.29 19.75
CA LYS A 78 7.59 -0.25 18.59
C LYS A 78 7.17 0.86 17.63
N LEU A 79 6.55 1.93 18.11
CA LEU A 79 6.14 3.09 17.31
C LEU A 79 7.34 3.80 16.68
N SER A 80 8.48 3.91 17.37
CA SER A 80 9.68 4.55 16.82
C SER A 80 10.35 3.75 15.69
N LYS A 81 10.07 2.44 15.62
CA LYS A 81 10.60 1.53 14.60
C LYS A 81 9.58 1.18 13.51
N MET A 82 8.41 1.79 13.56
CA MET A 82 7.35 1.52 12.59
C MET A 82 7.72 2.07 11.21
N GLY A 83 7.63 1.24 10.19
CA GLY A 83 7.79 1.63 8.79
C GLY A 83 6.59 2.44 8.30
N LEU A 84 6.84 3.44 7.48
CA LEU A 84 5.80 4.29 6.88
C LEU A 84 5.84 4.14 5.36
N LYS A 85 4.83 3.48 4.78
CA LYS A 85 4.64 3.32 3.34
C LYS A 85 3.47 4.18 2.91
N LEU A 86 3.75 5.39 2.43
CA LEU A 86 2.75 6.44 2.19
C LEU A 86 2.72 6.83 0.72
N ALA A 87 1.52 6.89 0.17
CA ALA A 87 1.17 7.24 -1.20
C ALA A 87 1.63 6.20 -2.25
N TYR A 88 2.91 6.14 -2.56
CA TYR A 88 3.49 5.25 -3.57
C TYR A 88 4.99 5.04 -3.30
N PRO A 89 5.57 3.89 -3.75
CA PRO A 89 7.00 3.62 -3.60
C PRO A 89 7.84 4.57 -4.46
N ASP A 90 9.10 4.77 -4.08
CA ASP A 90 10.03 5.61 -4.84
C ASP A 90 10.54 4.91 -6.11
N ARG A 91 10.43 3.60 -6.18
CA ARG A 91 10.80 2.77 -7.33
C ARG A 91 9.94 1.51 -7.40
N VAL A 92 9.86 0.95 -8.59
CA VAL A 92 9.22 -0.34 -8.85
C VAL A 92 10.20 -1.47 -8.52
N GLU A 93 9.70 -2.59 -8.00
CA GLU A 93 10.52 -3.78 -7.73
C GLU A 93 11.12 -4.37 -9.00
N ASP A 94 12.33 -4.94 -8.88
CA ASP A 94 13.09 -5.47 -10.03
C ASP A 94 12.41 -6.64 -10.76
N ILE A 95 11.47 -7.33 -10.09
CA ILE A 95 10.67 -8.38 -10.72
C ILE A 95 9.94 -7.89 -11.97
N TYR A 96 9.48 -6.63 -11.98
CA TYR A 96 8.73 -6.08 -13.11
C TYR A 96 9.58 -5.97 -14.39
N ASN A 97 10.91 -5.90 -14.28
CA ASN A 97 11.83 -5.97 -15.41
C ASN A 97 11.89 -7.37 -16.03
N LYS A 98 11.52 -8.41 -15.26
CA LYS A 98 11.46 -9.81 -15.71
C LYS A 98 10.10 -10.16 -16.32
N LEU A 99 9.05 -9.38 -16.05
CA LEU A 99 7.70 -9.60 -16.54
C LEU A 99 7.54 -9.14 -17.98
N VAL A 100 8.26 -9.77 -18.89
CA VAL A 100 8.18 -9.54 -20.33
C VAL A 100 7.41 -10.69 -20.99
N PHE A 101 6.73 -10.39 -22.09
CA PHE A 101 5.94 -11.38 -22.82
C PHE A 101 6.07 -11.22 -24.34
N ASP A 102 5.78 -12.26 -25.04
CA ASP A 102 5.77 -12.33 -26.52
C ASP A 102 4.31 -12.10 -27.00
N GLU A 103 4.08 -10.99 -27.68
CA GLU A 103 2.74 -10.60 -28.19
C GLU A 103 2.19 -11.58 -29.24
N SER A 104 3.02 -12.44 -29.84
CA SER A 104 2.59 -13.47 -30.78
C SER A 104 1.90 -14.67 -30.11
N LYS A 105 2.00 -14.79 -28.78
CA LYS A 105 1.43 -15.89 -28.01
C LYS A 105 -0.04 -15.64 -27.67
N SER A 106 -0.73 -16.73 -27.33
CA SER A 106 -2.10 -16.62 -26.81
C SER A 106 -2.12 -15.89 -25.46
N LEU A 107 -3.23 -15.22 -25.13
CA LEU A 107 -3.41 -14.58 -23.83
C LEU A 107 -3.20 -15.56 -22.67
N PHE A 108 -3.63 -16.82 -22.85
CA PHE A 108 -3.45 -17.86 -21.85
C PHE A 108 -1.95 -18.15 -21.61
N ASP A 109 -1.17 -18.29 -22.67
CA ASP A 109 0.28 -18.57 -22.57
C ASP A 109 1.02 -17.38 -21.94
N ILE A 110 0.66 -16.14 -22.34
CA ILE A 110 1.22 -14.92 -21.76
C ILE A 110 0.96 -14.89 -20.25
N VAL A 111 -0.29 -14.99 -19.82
CA VAL A 111 -0.66 -14.93 -18.40
C VAL A 111 -0.02 -16.07 -17.62
N SER A 112 0.04 -17.26 -18.18
CA SER A 112 0.67 -18.44 -17.55
C SER A 112 2.18 -18.23 -17.34
N SER A 113 2.88 -17.69 -18.35
CA SER A 113 4.30 -17.39 -18.25
C SER A 113 4.61 -16.32 -17.21
N LEU A 114 3.84 -15.22 -17.17
CA LEU A 114 4.01 -14.17 -16.18
C LEU A 114 3.75 -14.66 -14.75
N ARG A 115 2.71 -15.50 -14.56
CA ARG A 115 2.44 -16.12 -13.26
C ARG A 115 3.55 -17.06 -12.81
N LYS A 116 4.13 -17.81 -13.74
CA LYS A 116 5.28 -18.68 -13.46
C LYS A 116 6.46 -17.86 -12.93
N ILE A 117 6.83 -16.76 -13.60
CA ILE A 117 7.92 -15.87 -13.17
C ILE A 117 7.64 -15.34 -11.73
N ARG A 118 6.42 -14.89 -11.46
CA ARG A 118 6.05 -14.43 -10.11
C ARG A 118 6.14 -15.53 -9.05
N MET A 119 5.71 -16.73 -9.39
CA MET A 119 5.80 -17.88 -8.49
C MET A 119 7.25 -18.25 -8.19
N GLU A 120 8.11 -18.29 -9.19
CA GLU A 120 9.54 -18.54 -9.03
C GLU A 120 10.21 -17.49 -8.16
N GLU A 121 9.91 -16.20 -8.37
CA GLU A 121 10.41 -15.12 -7.54
C GLU A 121 9.92 -15.22 -6.09
N ASN A 122 8.66 -15.62 -5.88
CA ASN A 122 8.13 -15.81 -4.53
C ASN A 122 8.82 -16.98 -3.81
N PHE A 123 9.05 -18.11 -4.50
CA PHE A 123 9.82 -19.22 -3.93
C PHE A 123 11.29 -18.84 -3.66
N ALA A 124 11.87 -17.98 -4.48
CA ALA A 124 13.23 -17.49 -4.27
C ALA A 124 13.41 -16.65 -3.00
N LYS A 125 12.31 -16.21 -2.36
CA LYS A 125 12.32 -15.51 -1.05
C LYS A 125 12.49 -16.46 0.14
N LEU A 126 12.31 -17.77 -0.05
CA LEU A 126 12.49 -18.75 1.03
C LEU A 126 13.92 -18.69 1.60
N ASN A 127 14.03 -18.72 2.92
CA ASN A 127 15.29 -18.63 3.67
C ASN A 127 16.10 -17.34 3.44
N LYS A 128 15.48 -16.29 2.91
CA LYS A 128 16.07 -14.95 2.83
C LYS A 128 15.52 -14.05 3.93
N GLU A 129 16.28 -13.02 4.27
CA GLU A 129 15.79 -11.97 5.15
C GLU A 129 14.57 -11.29 4.56
N VAL A 130 13.67 -10.86 5.44
CA VAL A 130 12.43 -10.16 5.03
C VAL A 130 12.78 -8.81 4.43
N ASP A 131 12.34 -8.59 3.19
CA ASP A 131 12.44 -7.30 2.55
C ASP A 131 11.38 -6.34 3.11
N ARG A 132 11.82 -5.41 3.93
CA ARG A 132 10.95 -4.38 4.52
C ARG A 132 10.59 -3.25 3.57
N THR A 133 11.15 -3.21 2.37
CA THR A 133 10.82 -2.20 1.35
C THR A 133 9.61 -2.61 0.51
N HIS A 134 9.25 -3.89 0.51
CA HIS A 134 8.10 -4.42 -0.23
C HIS A 134 6.79 -3.74 0.19
N TRP A 135 5.98 -3.34 -0.78
CA TRP A 135 4.67 -2.75 -0.56
C TRP A 135 3.56 -3.81 -0.58
N ALA A 136 2.80 -3.90 0.51
CA ALA A 136 1.68 -4.83 0.62
C ALA A 136 0.53 -4.50 -0.35
N MET A 137 0.39 -3.23 -0.73
CA MET A 137 -0.68 -2.74 -1.60
C MET A 137 -0.16 -1.73 -2.63
N PRO A 138 -0.63 -1.81 -3.89
CA PRO A 138 -0.23 -0.85 -4.92
C PRO A 138 -0.89 0.53 -4.72
N GLY A 139 -0.23 1.59 -5.20
CA GLY A 139 -0.64 2.98 -4.99
C GLY A 139 -2.05 3.34 -5.47
N HIS A 140 -2.64 2.58 -6.39
CA HIS A 140 -3.99 2.79 -6.92
C HIS A 140 -5.10 2.03 -6.14
N MET A 141 -4.76 1.35 -5.04
CA MET A 141 -5.74 0.64 -4.22
C MET A 141 -6.35 1.56 -3.16
N VAL A 142 -7.67 1.61 -3.07
CA VAL A 142 -8.40 2.32 -2.01
C VAL A 142 -8.48 1.41 -0.80
N ASN A 143 -7.44 1.39 0.01
CA ASN A 143 -7.35 0.64 1.26
C ASN A 143 -6.17 1.14 2.10
N ALA A 144 -6.06 0.65 3.35
CA ALA A 144 -4.92 0.86 4.24
C ALA A 144 -4.68 -0.42 5.04
N CYS A 145 -3.50 -0.59 5.61
CA CYS A 145 -3.23 -1.68 6.54
C CYS A 145 -2.03 -1.41 7.45
N TYR A 146 -2.06 -2.05 8.61
CA TYR A 146 -0.89 -2.29 9.44
C TYR A 146 -0.44 -3.75 9.27
N ASP A 147 0.84 -3.97 8.99
CA ASP A 147 1.43 -5.31 8.93
C ASP A 147 2.28 -5.57 10.18
N PRO A 148 1.80 -6.45 11.11
CA PRO A 148 2.51 -6.77 12.34
C PRO A 148 3.82 -7.55 12.12
N PHE A 149 3.97 -8.27 11.00
CA PHE A 149 5.15 -9.08 10.72
C PHE A 149 6.37 -8.24 10.36
N VAL A 150 6.16 -7.07 9.76
CA VAL A 150 7.22 -6.13 9.40
C VAL A 150 7.14 -4.83 10.21
N ASN A 151 6.11 -4.64 11.02
CA ASN A 151 5.83 -3.45 11.81
C ASN A 151 5.81 -2.18 10.95
N ASP A 152 4.96 -2.17 9.95
CA ASP A 152 4.74 -0.98 9.11
C ASP A 152 3.25 -0.70 8.84
N ILE A 153 2.96 0.53 8.45
CA ILE A 153 1.67 0.95 7.93
C ILE A 153 1.79 1.30 6.45
N THR A 154 0.80 0.89 5.66
CA THR A 154 0.73 1.18 4.24
C THR A 154 -0.56 1.94 3.93
N PHE A 155 -0.40 3.13 3.33
CA PHE A 155 -1.49 4.00 2.87
C PHE A 155 -1.27 4.35 1.39
N PRO A 156 -1.86 3.60 0.44
CA PRO A 156 -1.79 3.91 -0.98
C PRO A 156 -2.35 5.29 -1.35
N ALA A 157 -1.84 5.89 -2.44
CA ALA A 157 -2.30 7.21 -2.89
C ALA A 157 -3.81 7.29 -3.15
N ALA A 158 -4.45 6.18 -3.51
CA ALA A 158 -5.86 6.16 -3.84
C ALA A 158 -6.80 6.34 -2.64
N ILE A 159 -6.40 5.94 -1.41
CA ILE A 159 -7.17 6.26 -0.20
C ILE A 159 -6.87 7.68 0.30
N LEU A 160 -5.71 8.23 -0.06
CA LEU A 160 -5.28 9.58 0.28
C LEU A 160 -5.89 10.62 -0.68
N GLN A 161 -7.20 10.52 -0.92
CA GLN A 161 -7.98 11.38 -1.81
C GLN A 161 -9.22 11.91 -1.08
N PRO A 162 -9.85 13.01 -1.55
CA PRO A 162 -11.11 13.45 -1.01
C PRO A 162 -12.17 12.33 -0.98
N PRO A 163 -12.97 12.22 0.09
CA PRO A 163 -13.09 13.17 1.21
C PRO A 163 -12.11 12.94 2.37
N PHE A 164 -11.28 11.90 2.33
CA PHE A 164 -10.39 11.55 3.46
C PHE A 164 -9.22 12.53 3.61
N TYR A 165 -8.59 12.91 2.49
CA TYR A 165 -7.44 13.80 2.47
C TYR A 165 -7.44 14.68 1.22
N SER A 166 -6.97 15.91 1.38
CA SER A 166 -6.53 16.76 0.28
C SER A 166 -5.52 17.77 0.80
N ILE A 167 -4.52 18.10 -0.04
CA ILE A 167 -3.57 19.18 0.27
C ILE A 167 -4.24 20.55 0.36
N HIS A 168 -5.45 20.69 -0.20
CA HIS A 168 -6.25 21.91 -0.16
C HIS A 168 -7.23 21.97 1.03
N GLN A 169 -7.37 20.88 1.79
CA GLN A 169 -8.15 20.86 3.03
C GLN A 169 -7.32 21.44 4.20
N THR A 170 -8.02 21.99 5.18
CA THR A 170 -7.37 22.42 6.42
C THR A 170 -6.77 21.23 7.18
N ARG A 171 -5.79 21.50 8.03
CA ARG A 171 -5.19 20.46 8.89
C ARG A 171 -6.23 19.73 9.74
N SER A 172 -7.22 20.45 10.25
CA SER A 172 -8.30 19.86 11.06
C SER A 172 -9.19 18.93 10.26
N GLU A 173 -9.55 19.29 9.03
CA GLU A 173 -10.31 18.43 8.13
C GLU A 173 -9.52 17.15 7.78
N ASN A 174 -8.24 17.27 7.44
CA ASN A 174 -7.38 16.12 7.17
C ASN A 174 -7.21 15.21 8.40
N LEU A 175 -7.08 15.78 9.61
CA LEU A 175 -7.01 14.98 10.84
C LEU A 175 -8.34 14.29 11.17
N GLY A 176 -9.48 14.93 10.89
CA GLY A 176 -10.81 14.34 11.05
C GLY A 176 -11.14 13.28 9.99
N GLY A 177 -10.58 13.40 8.78
CA GLY A 177 -10.71 12.46 7.69
C GLY A 177 -9.66 11.34 7.77
N ILE A 178 -8.55 11.51 7.05
CA ILE A 178 -7.52 10.47 6.97
C ILE A 178 -6.84 10.20 8.33
N GLY A 179 -6.74 11.20 9.21
CA GLY A 179 -6.16 11.02 10.53
C GLY A 179 -6.90 9.98 11.38
N ALA A 180 -8.22 9.87 11.23
CA ALA A 180 -9.01 8.83 11.89
C ALA A 180 -8.67 7.43 11.35
N VAL A 181 -8.45 7.28 10.04
CA VAL A 181 -8.04 6.02 9.41
C VAL A 181 -6.62 5.65 9.82
N ILE A 182 -5.69 6.61 9.86
CA ILE A 182 -4.32 6.38 10.33
C ILE A 182 -4.30 5.92 11.79
N GLY A 183 -5.18 6.50 12.62
CA GLY A 183 -5.30 6.10 14.02
C GLY A 183 -5.95 4.72 14.23
N HIS A 184 -6.74 4.26 13.25
CA HIS A 184 -7.36 2.93 13.25
C HIS A 184 -6.33 1.82 12.98
N GLU A 185 -5.44 2.00 11.97
CA GLU A 185 -4.36 1.06 11.67
C GLU A 185 -3.29 1.04 12.76
#